data_2e5d982185aeeb2fb7731fbeb1f4ee97
#
_entry.id   2e5d982185aeeb2fb7731fbeb1f4ee97
#
_cell.length_a   1.000
_cell.length_b   1.000
_cell.length_c   1.000
_cell.angle_alpha   90.00
_cell.angle_beta   90.00
_cell.angle_gamma   90.00
#
_symmetry.space_group_name_H-M   'P 1'
#
loop_
_entity.id
_entity.type
_entity.pdbx_description
1 polymer ?
#
loop_
_entity_poly.entity_id
_entity_poly.type
_entity_poly.pdbx_seq_one_letter_code
_entity_poly.pdbx_strand_id
1 'polypeptide(L)'
;MSKILNTYNRKKISFSKGKGSFLYTTNGKKYLDFVQGIAVNCLGHANNHLIKSINKQSKKLWHVSNVFTIPEQEKLAKRLAQKTFETCHNFLDCLLIDLIK
;
A
#
# COMPACT_ATOMS: atom_id res chain seq x y z
N MET A 1 23.71 -2.74 20.33
CA MET A 1 23.19 -1.41 19.95
C MET A 1 22.56 -1.51 18.55
N SER A 2 21.39 -0.86 18.34
CA SER A 2 20.78 -0.75 17.00
C SER A 2 21.68 0.11 16.10
N LYS A 3 21.80 -0.28 14.81
CA LYS A 3 22.48 0.52 13.77
C LYS A 3 21.51 1.43 13.01
N ILE A 4 20.22 1.42 13.40
CA ILE A 4 19.18 2.25 12.78
C ILE A 4 19.22 3.64 13.43
N LEU A 5 19.14 4.70 12.61
CA LEU A 5 19.05 6.08 13.09
C LEU A 5 17.86 6.23 14.05
N ASN A 6 18.08 6.99 15.15
CA ASN A 6 17.08 7.19 16.19
C ASN A 6 16.12 8.35 15.85
N THR A 7 15.40 8.22 14.74
CA THR A 7 14.43 9.23 14.27
C THR A 7 13.05 9.12 14.93
N TYR A 8 12.77 7.99 15.64
CA TYR A 8 11.50 7.73 16.30
C TYR A 8 11.72 7.17 17.70
N ASN A 9 10.85 7.53 18.64
CA ASN A 9 10.80 6.90 19.98
C ASN A 9 10.11 5.52 19.86
N ARG A 10 10.89 4.51 19.44
CA ARG A 10 10.39 3.17 19.18
C ARG A 10 10.03 2.43 20.45
N LYS A 11 8.86 1.81 20.49
CA LYS A 11 8.49 0.88 21.56
C LYS A 11 9.33 -0.41 21.48
N LYS A 12 9.66 -1.00 22.61
CA LYS A 12 10.43 -2.28 22.71
C LYS A 12 9.53 -3.49 22.44
N ILE A 13 8.77 -3.46 21.34
CA ILE A 13 7.90 -4.54 20.89
C ILE A 13 8.29 -4.87 19.44
N SER A 14 8.54 -6.16 19.15
CA SER A 14 8.81 -6.64 17.81
C SER A 14 7.69 -7.55 17.34
N PHE A 15 7.16 -7.26 16.16
CA PHE A 15 6.17 -8.10 15.50
C PHE A 15 6.83 -8.94 14.41
N SER A 16 6.48 -10.23 14.34
CA SER A 16 7.00 -11.17 13.35
C SER A 16 6.02 -11.47 12.23
N LYS A 17 4.72 -11.32 12.47
CA LYS A 17 3.66 -11.52 11.46
C LYS A 17 2.41 -10.72 11.79
N GLY A 18 1.56 -10.53 10.76
CA GLY A 18 0.21 -10.04 10.89
C GLY A 18 -0.78 -10.95 10.16
N LYS A 19 -2.04 -10.99 10.64
CA LYS A 19 -3.15 -11.67 9.97
C LYS A 19 -4.46 -10.94 10.27
N GLY A 20 -5.16 -10.48 9.24
CA GLY A 20 -6.36 -9.64 9.40
C GLY A 20 -6.03 -8.40 10.24
N SER A 21 -6.80 -8.13 11.26
CA SER A 21 -6.59 -6.98 12.16
C SER A 21 -5.62 -7.25 13.32
N PHE A 22 -4.84 -8.32 13.27
CA PHE A 22 -3.98 -8.73 14.38
C PHE A 22 -2.51 -8.81 14.00
N LEU A 23 -1.66 -8.36 14.95
CA LEU A 23 -0.21 -8.51 14.92
C LEU A 23 0.22 -9.54 15.96
N TYR A 24 1.30 -10.24 15.67
CA TYR A 24 1.87 -11.27 16.54
C TYR A 24 3.36 -10.98 16.75
N THR A 25 3.77 -10.99 17.98
CA THR A 25 5.18 -10.87 18.37
C THR A 25 5.93 -12.17 18.10
N THR A 26 7.27 -12.13 18.15
CA THR A 26 8.15 -13.30 18.01
C THR A 26 7.88 -14.37 19.06
N ASN A 27 7.40 -14.00 20.26
CA ASN A 27 7.02 -14.93 21.33
C ASN A 27 5.52 -15.31 21.30
N GLY A 28 4.81 -15.04 20.19
CA GLY A 28 3.44 -15.48 19.96
C GLY A 28 2.34 -14.60 20.58
N LYS A 29 2.67 -13.55 21.31
CA LYS A 29 1.66 -12.66 21.90
C LYS A 29 0.89 -11.92 20.81
N LYS A 30 -0.44 -11.91 20.92
CA LYS A 30 -1.36 -11.31 19.95
C LYS A 30 -1.77 -9.90 20.37
N TYR A 31 -1.81 -8.99 19.42
CA TYR A 31 -2.26 -7.61 19.57
C TYR A 31 -3.26 -7.24 18.49
N LEU A 32 -4.29 -6.48 18.84
CA LEU A 32 -5.18 -5.86 17.87
C LEU A 32 -4.50 -4.61 17.31
N ASP A 33 -4.42 -4.53 15.98
CA ASP A 33 -3.75 -3.44 15.29
C ASP A 33 -4.73 -2.35 14.87
N PHE A 34 -4.91 -1.35 15.72
CA PHE A 34 -5.67 -0.13 15.38
C PHE A 34 -4.84 0.91 14.61
N VAL A 35 -3.52 0.79 14.59
CA VAL A 35 -2.63 1.76 13.94
C VAL A 35 -2.55 1.50 12.43
N GLN A 36 -2.54 0.22 12.03
CA GLN A 36 -2.52 -0.24 10.64
C GLN A 36 -1.44 0.43 9.78
N GLY A 37 -0.27 0.72 10.38
CA GLY A 37 0.80 1.46 9.69
C GLY A 37 0.40 2.88 9.30
N ILE A 38 -0.41 3.56 10.12
CA ILE A 38 -1.06 4.85 9.86
C ILE A 38 -2.08 4.71 8.71
N ALA A 39 -3.06 3.83 8.94
CA ALA A 39 -4.23 3.57 8.07
C ALA A 39 -3.92 3.05 6.64
N VAL A 40 -2.75 2.47 6.40
CA VAL A 40 -2.41 1.90 5.09
C VAL A 40 -2.86 0.43 4.92
N ASN A 41 -3.08 -0.30 6.02
CA ASN A 41 -3.48 -1.72 6.00
C ASN A 41 -5.00 -1.91 6.14
N CYS A 42 -5.81 -1.07 5.50
CA CYS A 42 -7.28 -1.10 5.61
C CYS A 42 -7.92 -2.46 5.25
N LEU A 43 -7.27 -3.27 4.42
CA LEU A 43 -7.71 -4.64 4.09
C LEU A 43 -7.18 -5.71 5.06
N GLY A 44 -6.44 -5.29 6.09
CA GLY A 44 -5.81 -6.18 7.06
C GLY A 44 -4.51 -6.82 6.57
N HIS A 45 -3.75 -7.33 7.53
CA HIS A 45 -2.49 -8.03 7.26
C HIS A 45 -2.71 -9.36 6.53
N ALA A 46 -1.79 -9.69 5.63
CA ALA A 46 -1.77 -10.94 4.87
C ALA A 46 -3.10 -11.23 4.14
N ASN A 47 -3.70 -10.21 3.54
CA ASN A 47 -4.90 -10.35 2.73
C ASN A 47 -4.61 -11.26 1.52
N ASN A 48 -5.36 -12.36 1.40
CA ASN A 48 -5.14 -13.38 0.38
C ASN A 48 -5.27 -12.86 -1.06
N HIS A 49 -6.18 -11.92 -1.29
CA HIS A 49 -6.36 -11.32 -2.62
C HIS A 49 -5.14 -10.50 -3.02
N LEU A 50 -4.63 -9.67 -2.11
CA LEU A 50 -3.42 -8.87 -2.35
C LEU A 50 -2.20 -9.75 -2.57
N ILE A 51 -2.00 -10.79 -1.73
CA ILE A 51 -0.90 -11.74 -1.88
C ILE A 51 -0.93 -12.41 -3.26
N LYS A 52 -2.11 -12.91 -3.69
CA LYS A 52 -2.26 -13.52 -5.02
C LYS A 52 -1.96 -12.52 -6.14
N SER A 53 -2.42 -11.28 -6.02
CA SER A 53 -2.20 -10.22 -7.01
C SER A 53 -0.73 -9.85 -7.13
N ILE A 54 -0.05 -9.66 -5.99
CA ILE A 54 1.39 -9.37 -5.95
C ILE A 54 2.20 -10.55 -6.55
N ASN A 55 1.91 -11.78 -6.15
CA ASN A 55 2.58 -12.97 -6.67
C ASN A 55 2.39 -13.14 -8.18
N LYS A 56 1.22 -12.80 -8.69
CA LYS A 56 0.94 -12.82 -10.14
C LYS A 56 1.72 -11.73 -10.88
N GLN A 57 1.72 -10.49 -10.36
CA GLN A 57 2.37 -9.36 -11.00
C GLN A 57 3.89 -9.42 -10.90
N SER A 58 4.44 -9.85 -9.77
CA SER A 58 5.89 -9.95 -9.55
C SER A 58 6.61 -10.89 -10.52
N LYS A 59 5.87 -11.85 -11.10
CA LYS A 59 6.40 -12.77 -12.12
C LYS A 59 6.37 -12.22 -13.54
N LYS A 60 5.86 -10.99 -13.75
CA LYS A 60 5.73 -10.37 -15.07
C LYS A 60 6.64 -9.15 -15.19
N LEU A 61 6.12 -8.00 -14.77
CA LEU A 61 6.75 -6.70 -14.93
C LEU A 61 6.74 -5.96 -13.58
N TRP A 62 7.91 -5.52 -13.16
CA TRP A 62 8.08 -4.78 -11.91
C TRP A 62 7.94 -3.28 -12.12
N HIS A 63 8.65 -2.77 -13.12
CA HIS A 63 8.63 -1.35 -13.45
C HIS A 63 9.13 -1.11 -14.87
N VAL A 64 8.59 -0.09 -15.51
CA VAL A 64 9.11 0.54 -16.73
C VAL A 64 9.02 2.04 -16.58
N SER A 65 9.82 2.77 -17.38
CA SER A 65 9.75 4.24 -17.38
C SER A 65 8.36 4.73 -17.79
N ASN A 66 7.92 5.86 -17.19
CA ASN A 66 6.65 6.49 -17.49
C ASN A 66 6.51 7.01 -18.94
N VAL A 67 7.57 6.92 -19.74
CA VAL A 67 7.50 7.19 -21.21
C VAL A 67 6.79 6.07 -21.97
N PHE A 68 6.54 4.92 -21.31
CA PHE A 68 5.80 3.80 -21.89
C PHE A 68 4.40 3.70 -21.29
N THR A 69 3.44 3.26 -22.08
CA THR A 69 2.09 2.99 -21.61
C THR A 69 2.08 1.74 -20.74
N ILE A 70 1.46 1.84 -19.56
CA ILE A 70 1.29 0.73 -18.61
C ILE A 70 -0.21 0.40 -18.54
N PRO A 71 -0.68 -0.72 -19.10
CA PRO A 71 -2.11 -1.04 -19.18
C PRO A 71 -2.80 -1.12 -17.83
N GLU A 72 -2.10 -1.58 -16.78
CA GLU A 72 -2.63 -1.67 -15.41
C GLU A 72 -2.85 -0.28 -14.80
N GLN A 73 -1.98 0.68 -15.10
CA GLN A 73 -2.11 2.08 -14.68
C GLN A 73 -3.36 2.72 -15.32
N GLU A 74 -3.55 2.53 -16.63
CA GLU A 74 -4.73 3.01 -17.35
C GLU A 74 -6.03 2.46 -16.78
N LYS A 75 -6.07 1.15 -16.48
CA LYS A 75 -7.22 0.52 -15.84
C LYS A 75 -7.52 1.09 -14.46
N LEU A 76 -6.48 1.33 -13.65
CA LEU A 76 -6.64 1.91 -12.32
C LEU A 76 -7.17 3.34 -12.42
N ALA A 77 -6.55 4.18 -13.25
CA ALA A 77 -6.96 5.56 -13.48
C ALA A 77 -8.43 5.64 -13.91
N LYS A 78 -8.84 4.83 -14.89
CA LYS A 78 -10.23 4.75 -15.33
C LYS A 78 -11.20 4.37 -14.21
N ARG A 79 -10.86 3.39 -13.38
CA ARG A 79 -11.70 2.97 -12.24
C ARG A 79 -11.82 4.05 -11.17
N LEU A 80 -10.73 4.75 -10.87
CA LEU A 80 -10.74 5.84 -9.89
C LEU A 80 -11.57 7.01 -10.41
N ALA A 81 -11.36 7.45 -11.65
CA ALA A 81 -12.15 8.51 -12.27
C ALA A 81 -13.65 8.20 -12.25
N GLN A 82 -14.05 6.99 -12.62
CA GLN A 82 -15.45 6.56 -12.62
C GLN A 82 -16.09 6.49 -11.22
N LYS A 83 -15.30 6.30 -10.16
CA LYS A 83 -15.81 6.13 -8.79
C LYS A 83 -15.76 7.39 -7.94
N THR A 84 -14.84 8.30 -8.25
CA THR A 84 -14.58 9.48 -7.41
C THR A 84 -14.92 10.81 -8.09
N PHE A 85 -14.82 10.88 -9.43
CA PHE A 85 -14.99 12.12 -10.18
C PHE A 85 -15.82 11.88 -11.43
N GLU A 86 -17.15 11.97 -11.32
CA GLU A 86 -18.04 11.82 -12.48
C GLU A 86 -17.80 12.87 -13.58
N THR A 87 -17.06 13.95 -13.27
CA THR A 87 -16.79 15.08 -14.17
C THR A 87 -15.33 15.26 -14.59
N CYS A 88 -14.38 14.52 -14.01
CA CYS A 88 -12.96 14.60 -14.43
C CYS A 88 -12.69 13.70 -15.64
N HIS A 89 -12.50 14.32 -16.82
CA HIS A 89 -12.17 13.60 -18.04
C HIS A 89 -10.78 12.93 -18.02
N ASN A 90 -9.85 13.42 -17.15
CA ASN A 90 -8.52 12.86 -16.96
C ASN A 90 -8.10 12.92 -15.48
N PHE A 91 -8.06 11.78 -14.82
CA PHE A 91 -7.61 11.66 -13.43
C PHE A 91 -6.16 12.11 -13.22
N LEU A 92 -5.29 11.86 -14.19
CA LEU A 92 -3.90 12.29 -14.18
C LEU A 92 -3.75 13.81 -14.31
N ASP A 93 -4.59 14.46 -15.08
CA ASP A 93 -4.58 15.92 -15.22
C ASP A 93 -5.00 16.61 -13.92
N CYS A 94 -6.00 16.07 -13.20
CA CYS A 94 -6.40 16.58 -11.90
C CYS A 94 -5.32 16.40 -10.83
N LEU A 95 -4.62 15.27 -10.81
CA LEU A 95 -3.55 14.98 -9.83
C LEU A 95 -2.27 15.79 -10.10
N LEU A 96 -1.93 16.02 -11.36
CA LEU A 96 -0.78 16.84 -11.75
C LEU A 96 -1.02 18.33 -11.50
N ILE A 97 -2.24 18.83 -11.68
CA ILE A 97 -2.58 20.24 -11.43
C ILE A 97 -2.49 20.57 -9.93
N ASP A 98 -2.87 19.63 -9.04
CA ASP A 98 -2.80 19.84 -7.59
C ASP A 98 -1.40 19.64 -7.00
N LEU A 99 -0.50 18.93 -7.72
CA LEU A 99 0.90 18.75 -7.31
C LEU A 99 1.83 19.89 -7.80
N ILE A 100 1.37 20.72 -8.73
CA ILE A 100 2.17 21.82 -9.33
C ILE A 100 1.72 23.20 -8.78
N LYS A 101 0.61 23.27 -8.03
CA LYS A 101 0.18 24.47 -7.30
C LYS A 101 0.66 24.46 -5.86
#